data_321fd156202e49c2e0db33b80a895543
#
_entry.id   321fd156202e49c2e0db33b80a895543
#
_cell.length_a   1.000
_cell.length_b   1.000
_cell.length_c   1.000
_cell.angle_alpha   90.00
_cell.angle_beta   90.00
_cell.angle_gamma   90.00
#
_symmetry.space_group_name_H-M   'P 1'
#
loop_
_entity.id
_entity.type
_entity.pdbx_description
1 polymer ?
#
loop_
_entity_poly.entity_id
_entity_poly.type
_entity_poly.pdbx_seq_one_letter_code
_entity_poly.pdbx_strand_id
1 'polypeptide(L)'
;MSNTILNDNKNMKKIFLSSLMLLSMALVFTACEDDRDSNPTLVQPTTFTLNNPVNTLVDLELSTAIPFAWSQPDFGGWPAACEYQFEVSPTNEWTVSTEMADADTTGATIANFATLKSVFAGCSGDMDVVDLNKALNKICMWEEDNVPAKQTVYVRCRAITNGAEPVYSNVVSLDVNPYYVDASQEVSDEIEIWYLVGAGIGSADWNNDANAVGSGGLIPMYPVFDTDGSVMPGEIQYVGYFTADMQFKLIKNPGSWDDQWGMGDAGYVKNDGGSGNLTVEGDGYYMIHLNTATDKLTIEPYDGTVGVYTEISMPGAYQEWNTGDNFMTGMSTTVENHDWYLKNVTYDDTELKFAADNSWDVNWGASGFPYGQGVQGGANIPVAAGTYHVYFNDILGTYNFVPVE
;
A
#
# COMPACT_ATOMS: atom_id res chain seq x y z
N MET A 1 -87.13 4.56 -28.08
CA MET A 1 -86.57 3.24 -27.67
C MET A 1 -85.13 2.94 -28.18
N SER A 2 -84.47 3.86 -28.92
CA SER A 2 -83.14 3.56 -29.50
C SER A 2 -81.93 3.97 -28.67
N ASN A 3 -82.06 4.85 -27.67
CA ASN A 3 -80.94 5.37 -26.90
C ASN A 3 -80.60 4.55 -25.65
N THR A 4 -81.48 3.67 -25.17
CA THR A 4 -81.27 2.87 -23.95
C THR A 4 -80.40 1.64 -24.24
N ILE A 5 -80.56 1.04 -25.41
CA ILE A 5 -79.79 -0.19 -25.79
C ILE A 5 -78.34 0.11 -26.14
N LEU A 6 -78.00 1.34 -26.60
CA LEU A 6 -76.62 1.74 -26.89
C LEU A 6 -75.82 2.05 -25.63
N ASN A 7 -76.44 2.43 -24.52
CA ASN A 7 -75.78 2.73 -23.25
C ASN A 7 -75.43 1.46 -22.46
N ASP A 8 -76.33 0.44 -22.55
CA ASP A 8 -76.07 -0.85 -21.86
C ASP A 8 -74.89 -1.62 -22.50
N ASN A 9 -74.76 -1.55 -23.83
CA ASN A 9 -73.60 -2.18 -24.51
C ASN A 9 -72.24 -1.49 -24.24
N LYS A 10 -72.24 -0.18 -23.97
CA LYS A 10 -71.01 0.53 -23.55
C LYS A 10 -70.62 0.22 -22.11
N ASN A 11 -71.58 0.04 -21.22
CA ASN A 11 -71.33 -0.30 -19.82
C ASN A 11 -70.90 -1.76 -19.67
N MET A 12 -71.51 -2.71 -20.42
CA MET A 12 -71.07 -4.10 -20.46
C MET A 12 -69.63 -4.25 -21.01
N LYS A 13 -69.25 -3.51 -22.06
CA LYS A 13 -67.87 -3.51 -22.58
C LYS A 13 -66.88 -2.94 -21.60
N LYS A 14 -67.24 -1.92 -20.80
CA LYS A 14 -66.37 -1.37 -19.74
C LYS A 14 -66.24 -2.32 -18.57
N ILE A 15 -67.25 -3.05 -18.17
CA ILE A 15 -67.23 -4.05 -17.11
C ILE A 15 -66.40 -5.27 -17.55
N PHE A 16 -66.51 -5.70 -18.82
CA PHE A 16 -65.69 -6.81 -19.35
C PHE A 16 -64.20 -6.44 -19.49
N LEU A 17 -63.90 -5.17 -19.88
CA LEU A 17 -62.54 -4.70 -19.97
C LEU A 17 -61.89 -4.54 -18.58
N SER A 18 -62.63 -4.06 -17.57
CA SER A 18 -62.11 -3.91 -16.20
C SER A 18 -61.96 -5.27 -15.49
N SER A 19 -62.81 -6.24 -15.73
CA SER A 19 -62.69 -7.59 -15.19
C SER A 19 -61.54 -8.37 -15.86
N LEU A 20 -61.28 -8.16 -17.16
CA LEU A 20 -60.16 -8.76 -17.88
C LEU A 20 -58.82 -8.14 -17.42
N MET A 21 -58.82 -6.84 -17.10
CA MET A 21 -57.63 -6.14 -16.56
C MET A 21 -57.32 -6.56 -15.11
N LEU A 22 -58.35 -6.80 -14.28
CA LEU A 22 -58.20 -7.34 -12.94
C LEU A 22 -57.74 -8.81 -12.94
N LEU A 23 -58.21 -9.62 -13.91
CA LEU A 23 -57.78 -11.01 -14.05
C LEU A 23 -56.33 -11.13 -14.55
N SER A 24 -55.89 -10.22 -15.45
CA SER A 24 -54.49 -10.15 -15.90
C SER A 24 -53.53 -9.63 -14.82
N MET A 25 -54.00 -8.75 -13.91
CA MET A 25 -53.20 -8.34 -12.75
C MET A 25 -53.09 -9.44 -11.69
N ALA A 26 -54.08 -10.28 -11.52
CA ALA A 26 -54.00 -11.41 -10.57
C ALA A 26 -53.07 -12.55 -11.05
N LEU A 27 -52.87 -12.69 -12.39
CA LEU A 27 -51.95 -13.68 -12.94
C LEU A 27 -50.49 -13.26 -12.90
N VAL A 28 -50.20 -11.95 -12.70
CA VAL A 28 -48.80 -11.47 -12.57
C VAL A 28 -48.28 -11.66 -11.15
N PHE A 29 -49.15 -11.79 -10.15
CA PHE A 29 -48.73 -11.99 -8.76
C PHE A 29 -48.55 -13.47 -8.35
N THR A 30 -48.96 -14.42 -9.17
CA THR A 30 -48.76 -15.86 -8.88
C THR A 30 -47.50 -16.47 -9.54
N ALA A 31 -46.77 -15.67 -10.38
CA ALA A 31 -45.55 -16.13 -11.00
C ALA A 31 -44.27 -15.88 -10.18
N CYS A 32 -44.38 -15.30 -8.97
CA CYS A 32 -43.24 -14.98 -8.11
C CYS A 32 -43.09 -15.88 -6.87
N GLU A 33 -43.91 -16.90 -6.70
CA GLU A 33 -43.88 -17.73 -5.50
C GLU A 33 -43.04 -19.02 -5.65
N ASP A 34 -42.67 -19.41 -6.88
CA ASP A 34 -41.96 -20.66 -7.12
C ASP A 34 -40.44 -20.52 -7.24
N ASP A 35 -39.89 -19.27 -7.27
CA ASP A 35 -38.46 -19.06 -7.42
C ASP A 35 -37.71 -18.87 -6.09
N ARG A 36 -38.38 -18.93 -4.96
CA ARG A 36 -37.74 -18.70 -3.65
C ARG A 36 -37.11 -19.94 -3.06
N ASP A 37 -37.53 -21.12 -3.47
CA ASP A 37 -37.03 -22.41 -2.95
C ASP A 37 -35.75 -22.89 -3.67
N SER A 38 -35.34 -22.23 -4.76
CA SER A 38 -34.15 -22.57 -5.54
C SER A 38 -32.98 -21.59 -5.38
N ASN A 39 -33.12 -20.50 -4.61
CA ASN A 39 -32.00 -19.62 -4.32
C ASN A 39 -31.01 -20.32 -3.38
N PRO A 40 -29.73 -20.46 -3.74
CA PRO A 40 -28.75 -21.02 -2.85
C PRO A 40 -28.72 -20.21 -1.55
N THR A 41 -28.84 -20.87 -0.42
CA THR A 41 -28.68 -20.27 0.90
C THR A 41 -27.22 -20.39 1.32
N LEU A 42 -26.68 -19.33 1.90
CA LEU A 42 -25.35 -19.37 2.47
C LEU A 42 -25.31 -20.40 3.61
N VAL A 43 -24.53 -21.44 3.44
CA VAL A 43 -24.26 -22.43 4.49
C VAL A 43 -22.87 -22.16 5.04
N GLN A 44 -22.75 -22.00 6.36
CA GLN A 44 -21.45 -21.77 7.00
C GLN A 44 -20.62 -23.06 6.98
N PRO A 45 -19.48 -23.12 6.24
CA PRO A 45 -18.60 -24.27 6.25
C PRO A 45 -17.84 -24.36 7.58
N THR A 46 -17.47 -25.55 7.98
CA THR A 46 -16.69 -25.77 9.21
C THR A 46 -15.19 -25.78 8.97
N THR A 47 -14.75 -26.12 7.78
CA THR A 47 -13.34 -26.20 7.38
C THR A 47 -13.20 -26.30 5.88
N PHE A 48 -11.94 -26.21 5.38
CA PHE A 48 -11.53 -26.51 4.01
C PHE A 48 -10.10 -27.10 4.03
N THR A 49 -9.57 -27.53 2.90
CA THR A 49 -8.30 -28.26 2.86
C THR A 49 -7.15 -27.35 2.45
N LEU A 50 -6.15 -27.21 3.30
CA LEU A 50 -4.82 -26.70 2.98
C LEU A 50 -3.91 -27.89 2.67
N ASN A 51 -3.29 -27.90 1.50
CA ASN A 51 -2.35 -28.96 1.09
C ASN A 51 -1.01 -28.80 1.81
N ASN A 52 -0.33 -29.92 2.07
CA ASN A 52 1.03 -29.85 2.60
C ASN A 52 1.97 -29.15 1.61
N PRO A 53 2.91 -28.31 2.09
CA PRO A 53 3.92 -27.73 1.23
C PRO A 53 4.82 -28.81 0.61
N VAL A 54 5.32 -28.54 -0.59
CA VAL A 54 6.22 -29.47 -1.30
C VAL A 54 7.56 -29.62 -0.55
N ASN A 55 8.08 -28.50 -0.07
CA ASN A 55 9.29 -28.43 0.73
C ASN A 55 8.92 -28.49 2.22
N THR A 56 9.46 -29.48 2.93
CA THR A 56 9.22 -29.67 4.36
C THR A 56 10.31 -29.04 5.25
N LEU A 57 11.38 -28.53 4.65
CA LEU A 57 12.44 -27.73 5.28
C LEU A 57 12.77 -26.57 4.37
N VAL A 58 12.68 -25.36 4.90
CA VAL A 58 12.90 -24.10 4.17
C VAL A 58 13.89 -23.23 4.96
N ASP A 59 14.92 -22.77 4.28
CA ASP A 59 15.85 -21.77 4.81
C ASP A 59 15.25 -20.38 4.55
N LEU A 60 14.89 -19.66 5.62
CA LEU A 60 14.17 -18.38 5.49
C LEU A 60 15.08 -17.24 5.03
N GLU A 61 16.40 -17.34 5.22
CA GLU A 61 17.35 -16.33 4.75
C GLU A 61 17.65 -16.47 3.24
N LEU A 62 17.60 -17.71 2.72
CA LEU A 62 17.96 -18.02 1.33
C LEU A 62 16.77 -18.17 0.39
N SER A 63 15.56 -18.24 0.92
CA SER A 63 14.33 -18.44 0.14
C SER A 63 13.58 -17.10 0.01
N THR A 64 12.77 -16.98 -1.03
CA THR A 64 11.90 -15.81 -1.24
C THR A 64 10.45 -16.09 -0.88
N ALA A 65 9.97 -17.33 -1.11
CA ALA A 65 8.58 -17.68 -0.89
C ALA A 65 8.38 -19.19 -0.66
N ILE A 66 7.25 -19.55 -0.03
CA ILE A 66 6.81 -20.93 0.15
C ILE A 66 5.44 -21.10 -0.54
N PRO A 67 5.36 -21.84 -1.67
CA PRO A 67 4.11 -22.01 -2.38
C PRO A 67 3.14 -22.93 -1.64
N PHE A 68 1.88 -22.49 -1.54
CA PHE A 68 0.77 -23.25 -0.99
C PHE A 68 -0.41 -23.31 -1.97
N ALA A 69 -1.25 -24.32 -1.82
CA ALA A 69 -2.52 -24.43 -2.50
C ALA A 69 -3.58 -25.01 -1.53
N TRP A 70 -4.82 -24.60 -1.71
CA TRP A 70 -5.94 -25.01 -0.86
C TRP A 70 -7.24 -25.15 -1.65
N SER A 71 -8.23 -25.80 -1.05
CA SER A 71 -9.57 -25.86 -1.63
C SER A 71 -10.38 -24.63 -1.23
N GLN A 72 -11.36 -24.23 -2.05
CA GLN A 72 -12.37 -23.26 -1.62
C GLN A 72 -13.27 -23.87 -0.53
N PRO A 73 -13.66 -23.12 0.52
CA PRO A 73 -14.72 -23.54 1.45
C PRO A 73 -16.05 -23.75 0.72
N ASP A 74 -16.81 -24.78 1.10
CA ASP A 74 -18.10 -25.08 0.50
C ASP A 74 -19.23 -24.34 1.24
N PHE A 75 -19.73 -23.26 0.67
CA PHE A 75 -20.84 -22.47 1.19
C PHE A 75 -22.23 -22.96 0.73
N GLY A 76 -22.39 -24.27 0.40
CA GLY A 76 -23.68 -24.84 0.01
C GLY A 76 -24.13 -24.42 -1.38
N GLY A 77 -23.20 -24.22 -2.31
CA GLY A 77 -23.48 -23.74 -3.67
C GLY A 77 -23.69 -22.23 -3.78
N TRP A 78 -23.54 -21.48 -2.68
CA TRP A 78 -23.51 -20.01 -2.71
C TRP A 78 -22.22 -19.55 -3.41
N PRO A 79 -22.30 -18.64 -4.41
CA PRO A 79 -21.11 -18.11 -5.09
C PRO A 79 -20.42 -17.09 -4.18
N ALA A 80 -19.58 -17.56 -3.26
CA ALA A 80 -18.81 -16.71 -2.36
C ALA A 80 -17.44 -16.41 -2.96
N ALA A 81 -17.12 -15.11 -3.07
CA ALA A 81 -15.74 -14.67 -3.23
C ALA A 81 -15.08 -14.67 -1.86
N CYS A 82 -13.95 -15.37 -1.74
CA CYS A 82 -13.19 -15.44 -0.50
C CYS A 82 -11.86 -14.72 -0.65
N GLU A 83 -11.47 -14.03 0.40
CA GLU A 83 -10.09 -13.61 0.63
C GLU A 83 -9.43 -14.59 1.59
N TYR A 84 -8.18 -14.92 1.33
CA TYR A 84 -7.43 -15.91 2.10
C TYR A 84 -6.18 -15.29 2.69
N GLN A 85 -5.89 -15.62 3.95
CA GLN A 85 -4.66 -15.24 4.64
C GLN A 85 -4.07 -16.44 5.37
N PHE A 86 -2.74 -16.50 5.49
CA PHE A 86 -2.08 -17.50 6.32
C PHE A 86 -2.01 -17.04 7.77
N GLU A 87 -2.22 -17.99 8.66
CA GLU A 87 -1.88 -17.87 10.07
C GLU A 87 -0.81 -18.88 10.42
N VAL A 88 0.17 -18.48 11.22
CA VAL A 88 1.35 -19.27 11.58
C VAL A 88 1.53 -19.33 13.09
N SER A 89 1.96 -20.48 13.60
CA SER A 89 2.20 -20.71 15.03
C SER A 89 3.40 -21.62 15.25
N PRO A 90 4.32 -21.30 16.16
CA PRO A 90 5.42 -22.22 16.53
C PRO A 90 4.98 -23.37 17.45
N THR A 91 3.79 -23.29 18.07
CA THR A 91 3.31 -24.24 19.09
C THR A 91 2.04 -24.98 18.69
N ASN A 92 1.42 -24.67 17.52
CA ASN A 92 0.09 -25.14 17.12
C ASN A 92 -1.04 -24.68 18.05
N GLU A 93 -0.85 -23.52 18.68
CA GLU A 93 -1.86 -22.84 19.48
C GLU A 93 -2.34 -21.58 18.76
N TRP A 94 -3.65 -21.27 18.86
CA TRP A 94 -4.32 -20.25 18.07
C TRP A 94 -5.24 -19.38 18.91
N THR A 95 -4.76 -18.96 20.11
CA THR A 95 -5.59 -18.25 21.11
C THR A 95 -5.26 -16.79 21.24
N VAL A 96 -4.00 -16.41 21.06
CA VAL A 96 -3.53 -15.03 21.21
C VAL A 96 -2.73 -14.65 19.97
N SER A 97 -3.26 -13.73 19.18
CA SER A 97 -2.55 -13.21 18.00
C SER A 97 -1.50 -12.15 18.40
N THR A 98 -0.59 -11.87 17.48
CA THR A 98 0.37 -10.77 17.64
C THR A 98 -0.33 -9.42 17.80
N GLU A 99 -1.43 -9.17 17.10
CA GLU A 99 -2.22 -7.94 17.22
C GLU A 99 -2.90 -7.81 18.60
N MET A 100 -3.34 -8.94 19.17
CA MET A 100 -3.90 -8.94 20.53
C MET A 100 -2.82 -8.65 21.59
N ALA A 101 -1.61 -9.16 21.39
CA ALA A 101 -0.48 -8.89 22.28
C ALA A 101 -0.03 -7.41 22.16
N ASP A 102 0.01 -6.86 20.96
CA ASP A 102 0.37 -5.45 20.72
C ASP A 102 -0.67 -4.47 21.32
N ALA A 103 -1.94 -4.84 21.32
CA ALA A 103 -3.01 -4.04 21.94
C ALA A 103 -2.95 -4.04 23.47
N ASP A 104 -2.20 -4.95 24.09
CA ASP A 104 -2.03 -5.01 25.55
C ASP A 104 -0.90 -4.07 26.02
N THR A 105 -1.26 -2.88 26.41
CA THR A 105 -0.33 -1.88 26.96
C THR A 105 0.39 -2.29 28.24
N THR A 106 -0.02 -3.41 28.87
CA THR A 106 0.64 -3.94 30.08
C THR A 106 1.82 -4.86 29.76
N GLY A 107 1.90 -5.36 28.51
CA GLY A 107 2.92 -6.31 28.08
C GLY A 107 2.81 -7.71 28.70
N ALA A 108 1.68 -8.04 29.32
CA ALA A 108 1.46 -9.33 29.97
C ALA A 108 0.95 -10.42 29.02
N THR A 109 0.39 -10.02 27.88
CA THR A 109 -0.17 -10.92 26.87
C THR A 109 0.92 -11.40 25.92
N ILE A 110 1.12 -12.73 25.85
CA ILE A 110 2.12 -13.35 24.98
C ILE A 110 1.41 -13.99 23.78
N ALA A 111 1.81 -13.60 22.58
CA ALA A 111 1.27 -14.15 21.34
C ALA A 111 1.70 -15.62 21.14
N ASN A 112 0.82 -16.43 20.54
CA ASN A 112 1.14 -17.81 20.13
C ASN A 112 0.84 -18.07 18.65
N PHE A 113 0.31 -17.09 17.93
CA PHE A 113 0.20 -17.12 16.47
C PHE A 113 0.23 -15.71 15.88
N ALA A 114 0.50 -15.63 14.58
CA ALA A 114 0.39 -14.40 13.81
C ALA A 114 -0.42 -14.64 12.53
N THR A 115 -1.16 -13.62 12.07
CA THR A 115 -1.74 -13.55 10.74
C THR A 115 -0.73 -12.87 9.81
N LEU A 116 -0.34 -13.51 8.71
CA LEU A 116 0.58 -12.92 7.74
C LEU A 116 -0.14 -11.89 6.86
N LYS A 117 0.63 -10.93 6.33
CA LYS A 117 0.09 -9.74 5.65
C LYS A 117 -0.56 -10.04 4.31
N SER A 118 0.02 -10.98 3.54
CA SER A 118 -0.44 -11.28 2.18
C SER A 118 -1.87 -11.79 2.15
N VAL A 119 -2.69 -11.20 1.28
CA VAL A 119 -4.10 -11.56 1.02
C VAL A 119 -4.21 -12.14 -0.38
N PHE A 120 -4.89 -13.29 -0.50
CA PHE A 120 -5.04 -14.00 -1.77
C PHE A 120 -6.52 -14.09 -2.15
N ALA A 121 -6.84 -13.85 -3.42
CA ALA A 121 -8.18 -14.01 -3.97
C ALA A 121 -8.41 -15.39 -4.61
N GLY A 122 -7.35 -16.17 -4.86
CA GLY A 122 -7.39 -17.51 -5.46
C GLY A 122 -7.15 -18.61 -4.44
N CYS A 123 -7.19 -19.86 -4.89
CA CYS A 123 -6.93 -21.05 -4.07
C CYS A 123 -5.45 -21.49 -4.08
N SER A 124 -4.53 -20.58 -4.37
CA SER A 124 -3.08 -20.76 -4.26
C SER A 124 -2.42 -19.42 -4.02
N GLY A 125 -1.24 -19.45 -3.41
CA GLY A 125 -0.45 -18.25 -3.16
C GLY A 125 0.90 -18.61 -2.56
N ASP A 126 1.81 -17.67 -2.63
CA ASP A 126 3.17 -17.76 -2.12
C ASP A 126 3.23 -17.06 -0.76
N MET A 127 3.54 -17.83 0.29
CA MET A 127 3.79 -17.27 1.61
C MET A 127 5.14 -16.56 1.59
N ASP A 128 5.15 -15.29 1.96
CA ASP A 128 6.38 -14.50 2.09
C ASP A 128 7.23 -15.01 3.26
N VAL A 129 8.50 -15.34 2.99
CA VAL A 129 9.39 -15.90 4.02
C VAL A 129 9.91 -14.85 4.97
N VAL A 130 10.01 -13.59 4.55
CA VAL A 130 10.45 -12.47 5.40
C VAL A 130 9.35 -12.18 6.43
N ASP A 131 8.09 -12.11 5.98
CA ASP A 131 6.94 -11.92 6.87
C ASP A 131 6.80 -13.09 7.86
N LEU A 132 6.96 -14.34 7.37
CA LEU A 132 7.01 -15.53 8.24
C LEU A 132 8.12 -15.42 9.29
N ASN A 133 9.35 -15.06 8.87
CA ASN A 133 10.50 -14.98 9.79
C ASN A 133 10.30 -13.87 10.85
N LYS A 134 9.78 -12.70 10.45
CA LYS A 134 9.42 -11.61 11.38
C LYS A 134 8.36 -12.07 12.39
N ALA A 135 7.29 -12.74 11.91
CA ALA A 135 6.24 -13.26 12.77
C ALA A 135 6.77 -14.26 13.81
N LEU A 136 7.69 -15.15 13.41
CA LEU A 136 8.32 -16.10 14.34
C LEU A 136 9.22 -15.42 15.36
N ASN A 137 10.05 -14.45 14.95
CA ASN A 137 10.90 -13.68 15.88
C ASN A 137 10.02 -12.97 16.93
N LYS A 138 8.92 -12.38 16.51
CA LYS A 138 7.98 -11.68 17.39
C LYS A 138 7.28 -12.61 18.37
N ILE A 139 6.75 -13.76 17.91
CA ILE A 139 6.05 -14.73 18.77
C ILE A 139 7.04 -15.39 19.75
N CYS A 140 8.22 -15.78 19.26
CA CYS A 140 9.21 -16.52 20.05
C CYS A 140 10.11 -15.62 20.89
N MET A 141 10.09 -14.31 20.63
CA MET A 141 10.95 -13.30 21.30
C MET A 141 12.42 -13.72 21.31
N TRP A 142 12.93 -14.11 20.12
CA TRP A 142 14.35 -14.51 19.98
C TRP A 142 15.27 -13.32 20.14
N GLU A 143 16.44 -13.58 20.69
CA GLU A 143 17.59 -12.68 20.71
C GLU A 143 18.64 -13.17 19.71
N GLU A 144 19.56 -12.32 19.27
CA GLU A 144 20.51 -12.61 18.21
C GLU A 144 21.34 -13.89 18.46
N ASP A 145 21.65 -14.18 19.72
CA ASP A 145 22.48 -15.33 20.12
C ASP A 145 21.68 -16.62 20.43
N ASN A 146 20.33 -16.58 20.36
CA ASN A 146 19.47 -17.71 20.74
C ASN A 146 18.47 -18.16 19.66
N VAL A 147 18.60 -17.69 18.42
CA VAL A 147 17.78 -18.17 17.32
C VAL A 147 18.05 -19.67 17.07
N PRO A 148 17.01 -20.52 17.05
CA PRO A 148 17.23 -21.95 16.84
C PRO A 148 17.67 -22.23 15.41
N ALA A 149 18.61 -23.17 15.22
CA ALA A 149 19.02 -23.59 13.88
C ALA A 149 17.86 -24.19 13.06
N LYS A 150 16.77 -24.61 13.74
CA LYS A 150 15.58 -25.17 13.12
C LYS A 150 14.37 -24.98 14.02
N GLN A 151 13.26 -24.52 13.44
CA GLN A 151 11.95 -24.35 14.09
C GLN A 151 10.86 -25.09 13.29
N THR A 152 10.02 -25.85 13.96
CA THR A 152 8.77 -26.35 13.34
C THR A 152 7.72 -25.28 13.40
N VAL A 153 7.08 -25.01 12.27
CA VAL A 153 6.01 -24.03 12.12
C VAL A 153 4.74 -24.74 11.69
N TYR A 154 3.64 -24.42 12.36
CA TYR A 154 2.29 -24.85 12.02
C TYR A 154 1.62 -23.75 11.23
N VAL A 155 0.95 -24.11 10.15
CA VAL A 155 0.30 -23.18 9.22
C VAL A 155 -1.13 -23.59 9.02
N ARG A 156 -2.06 -22.64 9.11
CA ARG A 156 -3.43 -22.77 8.61
C ARG A 156 -3.78 -21.59 7.72
N CYS A 157 -4.76 -21.77 6.87
CA CYS A 157 -5.30 -20.74 6.02
C CYS A 157 -6.67 -20.31 6.54
N ARG A 158 -6.90 -18.99 6.64
CA ARG A 158 -8.16 -18.38 7.03
C ARG A 158 -8.84 -17.84 5.78
N ALA A 159 -10.09 -18.23 5.53
CA ALA A 159 -10.93 -17.72 4.46
C ALA A 159 -11.97 -16.74 5.03
N ILE A 160 -12.08 -15.56 4.43
CA ILE A 160 -13.00 -14.49 4.80
C ILE A 160 -13.92 -14.23 3.61
N THR A 161 -15.22 -14.13 3.84
CA THR A 161 -16.19 -13.74 2.83
C THR A 161 -17.30 -12.90 3.45
N ASN A 162 -17.91 -12.02 2.64
CA ASN A 162 -19.00 -11.17 3.11
C ASN A 162 -20.22 -12.02 3.52
N GLY A 163 -20.75 -11.75 4.72
CA GLY A 163 -21.96 -12.37 5.24
C GLY A 163 -21.77 -13.73 5.91
N ALA A 164 -20.51 -14.20 6.08
CA ALA A 164 -20.19 -15.43 6.81
C ALA A 164 -19.09 -15.19 7.85
N GLU A 165 -19.02 -16.06 8.86
CA GLU A 165 -17.89 -16.09 9.80
C GLU A 165 -16.63 -16.62 9.08
N PRO A 166 -15.43 -16.19 9.52
CA PRO A 166 -14.18 -16.73 9.00
C PRO A 166 -14.11 -18.26 9.11
N VAL A 167 -13.60 -18.90 8.07
CA VAL A 167 -13.43 -20.36 8.01
C VAL A 167 -11.95 -20.70 8.01
N TYR A 168 -11.56 -21.71 8.78
CA TYR A 168 -10.17 -22.14 8.88
C TYR A 168 -9.95 -23.49 8.22
N SER A 169 -8.81 -23.64 7.56
CA SER A 169 -8.37 -24.91 6.99
C SER A 169 -7.93 -25.91 8.08
N ASN A 170 -7.60 -27.13 7.66
CA ASN A 170 -6.72 -27.99 8.46
C ASN A 170 -5.37 -27.32 8.67
N VAL A 171 -4.66 -27.72 9.73
CA VAL A 171 -3.28 -27.32 9.99
C VAL A 171 -2.32 -28.23 9.24
N VAL A 172 -1.30 -27.66 8.63
CA VAL A 172 -0.12 -28.34 8.10
C VAL A 172 1.13 -27.88 8.84
N SER A 173 2.26 -28.59 8.73
CA SER A 173 3.51 -28.18 9.36
C SER A 173 4.69 -28.30 8.41
N LEU A 174 5.68 -27.44 8.60
CA LEU A 174 6.98 -27.48 7.96
C LEU A 174 8.05 -27.08 8.94
N ASP A 175 9.30 -27.46 8.64
CA ASP A 175 10.46 -27.00 9.39
C ASP A 175 11.12 -25.83 8.66
N VAL A 176 11.58 -24.85 9.41
CA VAL A 176 12.30 -23.69 8.85
C VAL A 176 13.63 -23.50 9.56
N ASN A 177 14.61 -22.95 8.86
CA ASN A 177 15.84 -22.39 9.44
C ASN A 177 15.63 -20.87 9.55
N PRO A 178 15.25 -20.36 10.73
CA PRO A 178 15.03 -18.94 10.92
C PRO A 178 16.37 -18.18 11.11
N TYR A 179 16.30 -16.87 10.97
CA TYR A 179 17.40 -15.96 11.29
C TYR A 179 16.89 -14.84 12.22
N TYR A 180 17.83 -14.19 12.93
CA TYR A 180 17.47 -13.11 13.82
C TYR A 180 16.97 -11.88 13.04
N VAL A 181 15.87 -11.34 13.49
CA VAL A 181 15.38 -10.01 13.12
C VAL A 181 15.00 -9.30 14.42
N ASP A 182 15.58 -8.14 14.64
CA ASP A 182 15.19 -7.32 15.79
C ASP A 182 13.71 -6.92 15.65
N ALA A 183 12.86 -7.58 16.44
CA ALA A 183 11.40 -7.33 16.40
C ALA A 183 11.03 -5.92 16.93
N SER A 184 11.94 -5.24 17.65
CA SER A 184 11.74 -3.84 18.04
C SER A 184 11.91 -2.88 16.85
N GLN A 185 12.50 -3.36 15.77
CA GLN A 185 12.60 -2.69 14.47
C GLN A 185 11.40 -3.06 13.57
N GLU A 186 10.18 -3.12 14.13
CA GLU A 186 8.98 -3.20 13.26
C GLU A 186 8.97 -1.98 12.35
N VAL A 187 9.38 -2.22 11.11
CA VAL A 187 9.13 -1.26 10.06
C VAL A 187 7.62 -1.22 9.91
N SER A 188 7.03 -0.12 10.33
CA SER A 188 5.63 0.18 10.10
C SER A 188 5.35 -0.03 8.61
N ASP A 189 4.23 -0.70 8.26
CA ASP A 189 3.72 -0.69 6.88
C ASP A 189 3.30 0.73 6.47
N GLU A 190 3.27 1.65 7.43
CA GLU A 190 3.10 3.06 7.22
C GLU A 190 4.33 3.61 6.53
N ILE A 191 4.13 4.28 5.40
CA ILE A 191 5.22 4.90 4.64
C ILE A 191 5.90 5.92 5.52
N GLU A 192 7.19 5.72 5.75
CA GLU A 192 8.01 6.74 6.36
C GLU A 192 8.45 7.76 5.30
N ILE A 193 8.23 9.02 5.59
CA ILE A 193 8.76 10.11 4.78
C ILE A 193 9.89 10.75 5.59
N TRP A 194 11.08 10.77 5.01
CA TRP A 194 12.23 11.50 5.51
C TRP A 194 12.47 12.71 4.61
N TYR A 195 13.15 13.70 5.14
CA TYR A 195 13.36 14.98 4.44
C TYR A 195 14.83 15.37 4.46
N LEU A 196 15.32 15.89 3.34
CA LEU A 196 16.58 16.59 3.25
C LEU A 196 16.37 18.02 3.76
N VAL A 197 17.32 18.50 4.58
CA VAL A 197 17.37 19.87 5.07
C VAL A 197 18.83 20.33 5.14
N GLY A 198 19.16 21.51 4.68
CA GLY A 198 20.54 21.99 4.72
C GLY A 198 20.84 23.21 3.87
N ALA A 199 22.10 23.63 3.90
CA ALA A 199 22.62 24.68 3.04
C ALA A 199 22.68 24.18 1.59
N GLY A 200 21.99 24.89 0.70
CA GLY A 200 21.83 24.52 -0.70
C GLY A 200 20.72 23.52 -0.98
N ILE A 201 20.07 22.97 0.03
CA ILE A 201 18.90 22.11 -0.10
C ILE A 201 17.64 22.97 -0.21
N GLY A 202 16.93 22.85 -1.34
CA GLY A 202 15.80 23.71 -1.63
C GLY A 202 16.16 25.19 -1.73
N SER A 203 15.23 26.07 -1.37
CA SER A 203 15.38 27.52 -1.47
C SER A 203 15.61 28.22 -0.12
N ALA A 204 15.60 27.50 1.00
CA ALA A 204 15.70 28.10 2.33
C ALA A 204 16.59 27.25 3.25
N ASP A 205 17.84 27.66 3.35
CA ASP A 205 18.89 26.98 4.11
C ASP A 205 18.44 26.64 5.55
N TRP A 206 18.60 25.36 5.94
CA TRP A 206 18.37 24.84 7.28
C TRP A 206 16.97 25.09 7.86
N ASN A 207 15.99 25.46 7.03
CA ASN A 207 14.63 25.65 7.49
C ASN A 207 13.91 24.30 7.61
N ASN A 208 13.82 23.78 8.83
CA ASN A 208 13.13 22.52 9.14
C ASN A 208 11.66 22.70 9.52
N ASP A 209 11.08 23.89 9.44
CA ASP A 209 9.66 24.14 9.78
C ASP A 209 8.73 23.25 8.93
N ALA A 210 7.68 22.71 9.53
CA ALA A 210 6.70 21.87 8.82
C ALA A 210 6.07 22.57 7.60
N ASN A 211 5.91 23.90 7.65
CA ASN A 211 5.44 24.68 6.50
C ASN A 211 6.48 24.79 5.37
N ALA A 212 7.74 24.46 5.64
CA ALA A 212 8.82 24.49 4.64
C ALA A 212 8.83 23.26 3.72
N VAL A 213 8.08 22.20 4.04
CA VAL A 213 7.94 21.04 3.16
C VAL A 213 7.29 21.50 1.85
N GLY A 214 7.96 21.23 0.72
CA GLY A 214 7.51 21.64 -0.60
C GLY A 214 7.40 23.16 -0.83
N SER A 215 7.96 23.98 0.06
CA SER A 215 8.17 25.40 -0.20
C SER A 215 9.66 25.78 -0.24
N GLY A 216 10.52 24.76 -0.40
CA GLY A 216 11.94 24.91 -0.64
C GLY A 216 12.85 24.74 0.58
N GLY A 217 12.33 24.51 1.77
CA GLY A 217 13.17 24.27 2.97
C GLY A 217 13.42 22.80 3.24
N LEU A 218 12.44 21.95 2.96
CA LEU A 218 12.49 20.52 3.17
C LEU A 218 12.13 19.80 1.87
N ILE A 219 13.01 18.93 1.38
CA ILE A 219 12.77 18.09 0.21
C ILE A 219 12.42 16.67 0.69
N PRO A 220 11.25 16.13 0.35
CA PRO A 220 10.87 14.79 0.78
C PRO A 220 11.67 13.72 0.02
N MET A 221 12.02 12.65 0.73
CA MET A 221 12.48 11.39 0.17
C MET A 221 11.27 10.48 -0.11
N TYR A 222 11.48 9.41 -0.87
CA TYR A 222 10.40 8.57 -1.37
C TYR A 222 10.62 7.11 -1.00
N PRO A 223 9.57 6.30 -0.82
CA PRO A 223 9.69 4.86 -0.65
C PRO A 223 10.42 4.23 -1.84
N VAL A 224 11.12 3.13 -1.58
CA VAL A 224 11.57 2.22 -2.63
C VAL A 224 10.44 1.26 -2.98
N PHE A 225 10.28 0.99 -4.26
CA PHE A 225 9.26 0.08 -4.78
C PHE A 225 9.90 -1.17 -5.35
N ASP A 226 9.30 -2.33 -5.10
CA ASP A 226 9.66 -3.58 -5.77
C ASP A 226 9.16 -3.59 -7.23
N THR A 227 9.58 -4.59 -7.98
CA THR A 227 9.21 -4.76 -9.40
C THR A 227 7.72 -4.94 -9.66
N ASP A 228 6.94 -5.36 -8.66
CA ASP A 228 5.48 -5.47 -8.71
C ASP A 228 4.76 -4.17 -8.31
N GLY A 229 5.51 -3.13 -7.91
CA GLY A 229 5.00 -1.83 -7.47
C GLY A 229 4.62 -1.77 -5.99
N SER A 230 4.87 -2.82 -5.21
CA SER A 230 4.72 -2.79 -3.76
C SER A 230 5.84 -1.97 -3.09
N VAL A 231 5.53 -1.33 -1.95
CA VAL A 231 6.53 -0.62 -1.17
C VAL A 231 7.44 -1.62 -0.47
N MET A 232 8.75 -1.37 -0.52
CA MET A 232 9.73 -2.07 0.31
C MET A 232 9.76 -1.40 1.70
N PRO A 233 9.23 -2.04 2.75
CA PRO A 233 9.10 -1.41 4.05
C PRO A 233 10.45 -0.95 4.61
N GLY A 234 10.52 0.31 5.07
CA GLY A 234 11.72 0.91 5.63
C GLY A 234 12.80 1.30 4.64
N GLU A 235 12.61 1.01 3.36
CA GLU A 235 13.53 1.42 2.31
C GLU A 235 13.08 2.77 1.73
N ILE A 236 13.94 3.78 1.83
CA ILE A 236 13.65 5.16 1.44
C ILE A 236 14.78 5.66 0.57
N GLN A 237 14.46 6.37 -0.49
CA GLN A 237 15.42 6.85 -1.48
C GLN A 237 15.17 8.29 -1.91
N TYR A 238 16.23 8.91 -2.39
CA TYR A 238 16.19 10.21 -3.05
C TYR A 238 17.28 10.28 -4.10
N VAL A 239 17.01 10.89 -5.24
CA VAL A 239 18.03 11.25 -6.23
C VAL A 239 17.88 12.70 -6.60
N GLY A 240 19.00 13.43 -6.60
CA GLY A 240 19.06 14.84 -6.99
C GLY A 240 20.46 15.29 -7.32
N TYR A 241 20.59 16.53 -7.80
CA TYR A 241 21.86 17.17 -8.10
C TYR A 241 22.41 17.86 -6.84
N PHE A 242 23.67 17.56 -6.50
CA PHE A 242 24.38 18.14 -5.37
C PHE A 242 25.65 18.83 -5.83
N THR A 243 26.05 19.87 -5.13
CA THR A 243 27.38 20.48 -5.29
C THR A 243 28.24 20.17 -4.06
N ALA A 244 29.56 20.16 -4.22
CA ALA A 244 30.51 19.79 -3.16
C ALA A 244 30.47 20.70 -1.94
N ASP A 245 29.92 21.89 -2.04
CA ASP A 245 29.75 22.85 -0.95
C ASP A 245 28.42 22.71 -0.20
N MET A 246 27.49 21.88 -0.69
CA MET A 246 26.24 21.60 0.03
C MET A 246 26.50 20.85 1.33
N GLN A 247 25.75 21.21 2.34
CA GLN A 247 25.77 20.57 3.65
C GLN A 247 24.35 20.29 4.09
N PHE A 248 24.04 19.06 4.44
CA PHE A 248 22.67 18.68 4.76
C PHE A 248 22.59 17.66 5.89
N LYS A 249 21.40 17.41 6.36
CA LYS A 249 21.00 16.31 7.23
C LYS A 249 19.70 15.70 6.69
N LEU A 250 19.37 14.49 7.17
CA LEU A 250 18.05 13.93 7.00
C LEU A 250 17.30 14.06 8.32
N ILE A 251 16.02 14.44 8.25
CA ILE A 251 15.11 14.47 9.40
C ILE A 251 13.83 13.70 9.08
N LYS A 252 13.25 13.06 10.09
CA LYS A 252 11.96 12.35 9.94
C LYS A 252 10.78 13.28 10.14
N ASN A 253 10.82 14.06 11.20
CA ASN A 253 9.71 14.90 11.63
C ASN A 253 10.00 16.39 11.36
N PRO A 254 9.32 17.02 10.37
CA PRO A 254 9.42 18.47 10.17
C PRO A 254 9.15 19.24 11.46
N GLY A 255 10.03 20.18 11.78
CA GLY A 255 10.00 20.95 13.02
C GLY A 255 10.81 20.37 14.17
N SER A 256 11.32 19.13 14.04
CA SER A 256 12.14 18.47 15.07
C SER A 256 13.49 17.99 14.52
N TRP A 257 14.49 17.99 15.39
CA TRP A 257 15.82 17.39 15.15
C TRP A 257 16.02 16.07 15.94
N ASP A 258 14.98 15.54 16.56
CA ASP A 258 15.09 14.35 17.41
C ASP A 258 15.41 13.11 16.59
N ASP A 259 14.73 12.93 15.42
CA ASP A 259 15.02 11.88 14.46
C ASP A 259 15.78 12.45 13.28
N GLN A 260 17.10 12.29 13.29
CA GLN A 260 18.00 12.83 12.27
C GLN A 260 19.15 11.89 11.90
N TRP A 261 19.69 12.08 10.70
CA TRP A 261 20.95 11.49 10.27
C TRP A 261 21.97 12.58 9.96
N GLY A 262 23.21 12.37 10.41
CA GLY A 262 24.34 13.23 10.16
C GLY A 262 25.65 12.44 10.03
N MET A 263 26.79 13.15 10.02
CA MET A 263 28.11 12.59 9.95
C MET A 263 28.73 12.48 11.35
N GLY A 264 29.11 11.27 11.78
CA GLY A 264 29.88 11.00 12.98
C GLY A 264 31.35 10.74 12.66
N ASP A 265 32.13 10.42 13.68
CA ASP A 265 33.57 10.13 13.55
C ASP A 265 33.90 8.84 12.77
N ALA A 266 32.96 7.87 12.80
CA ALA A 266 33.09 6.56 12.16
C ALA A 266 32.19 6.35 10.94
N GLY A 267 31.53 7.37 10.44
CA GLY A 267 30.57 7.31 9.34
C GLY A 267 29.24 7.94 9.69
N TYR A 268 28.18 7.58 8.98
CA TYR A 268 26.85 8.13 9.20
C TYR A 268 26.29 7.69 10.56
N VAL A 269 25.64 8.60 11.26
CA VAL A 269 25.10 8.37 12.61
C VAL A 269 23.69 8.89 12.73
N LYS A 270 22.84 8.10 13.40
CA LYS A 270 21.43 8.40 13.67
C LYS A 270 21.28 9.06 15.04
N ASN A 271 20.39 10.06 15.13
CA ASN A 271 19.93 10.69 16.37
C ASN A 271 21.06 11.26 17.29
N ASP A 272 22.18 11.66 16.70
CA ASP A 272 23.24 12.35 17.40
C ASP A 272 23.17 13.87 17.16
N GLY A 273 22.72 14.61 18.17
CA GLY A 273 22.64 16.09 18.13
C GLY A 273 24.01 16.80 17.98
N GLY A 274 25.12 16.09 18.22
CA GLY A 274 26.48 16.57 17.99
C GLY A 274 27.06 16.20 16.63
N SER A 275 26.34 15.41 15.81
CA SER A 275 26.82 14.97 14.50
C SER A 275 27.09 16.12 13.54
N GLY A 276 28.11 15.96 12.70
CA GLY A 276 28.39 16.84 11.57
C GLY A 276 27.33 16.76 10.47
N ASN A 277 27.50 17.58 9.45
CA ASN A 277 26.61 17.60 8.29
C ASN A 277 27.03 16.51 7.30
N LEU A 278 26.08 15.96 6.57
CA LEU A 278 26.30 15.13 5.40
C LEU A 278 26.80 16.00 4.24
N THR A 279 27.70 15.45 3.42
CA THR A 279 28.29 16.12 2.25
C THR A 279 28.48 15.10 1.13
N VAL A 280 28.72 15.59 -0.08
CA VAL A 280 29.14 14.78 -1.24
C VAL A 280 30.58 15.11 -1.64
N GLU A 281 31.26 14.20 -2.35
CA GLU A 281 32.66 14.40 -2.73
C GLU A 281 32.88 15.44 -3.84
N GLY A 282 31.89 15.65 -4.70
CA GLY A 282 31.97 16.54 -5.86
C GLY A 282 30.61 16.89 -6.42
N ASP A 283 30.58 17.79 -7.38
CA ASP A 283 29.34 18.18 -8.06
C ASP A 283 28.84 17.01 -8.91
N GLY A 284 27.54 16.70 -8.82
CA GLY A 284 26.93 15.63 -9.60
C GLY A 284 25.60 15.14 -9.04
N TYR A 285 25.07 14.10 -9.68
CA TYR A 285 23.88 13.40 -9.18
C TYR A 285 24.26 12.35 -8.17
N TYR A 286 23.52 12.30 -7.08
CA TYR A 286 23.70 11.33 -6.02
C TYR A 286 22.39 10.66 -5.66
N MET A 287 22.49 9.36 -5.35
CA MET A 287 21.44 8.60 -4.72
C MET A 287 21.70 8.55 -3.21
N ILE A 288 20.71 8.95 -2.45
CA ILE A 288 20.65 8.76 -1.00
C ILE A 288 19.68 7.61 -0.76
N HIS A 289 20.16 6.58 -0.07
CA HIS A 289 19.34 5.44 0.28
C HIS A 289 19.42 5.21 1.80
N LEU A 290 18.28 5.21 2.44
CA LEU A 290 18.11 5.00 3.88
C LEU A 290 17.28 3.75 4.12
N ASN A 291 17.85 2.77 4.82
CA ASN A 291 17.13 1.63 5.35
C ASN A 291 16.90 1.82 6.85
N THR A 292 15.67 2.10 7.26
CA THR A 292 15.30 2.36 8.65
C THR A 292 15.20 1.08 9.48
N ALA A 293 15.04 -0.09 8.85
CA ALA A 293 15.01 -1.39 9.52
C ALA A 293 16.41 -1.84 9.97
N THR A 294 17.45 -1.47 9.23
CA THR A 294 18.83 -1.84 9.54
C THR A 294 19.69 -0.66 9.99
N ASP A 295 19.08 0.52 10.14
CA ASP A 295 19.75 1.78 10.45
C ASP A 295 20.96 2.04 9.55
N LYS A 296 20.78 1.87 8.23
CA LYS A 296 21.84 2.03 7.25
C LYS A 296 21.53 3.19 6.29
N LEU A 297 22.45 4.13 6.21
CA LEU A 297 22.45 5.21 5.23
C LEU A 297 23.58 5.02 4.23
N THR A 298 23.30 5.21 2.93
CA THR A 298 24.30 5.31 1.88
C THR A 298 24.07 6.57 1.04
N ILE A 299 25.16 7.18 0.59
CA ILE A 299 25.16 8.32 -0.34
C ILE A 299 26.19 7.98 -1.42
N GLU A 300 25.70 7.73 -2.64
CA GLU A 300 26.55 7.23 -3.73
C GLU A 300 26.29 8.04 -5.01
N PRO A 301 27.30 8.22 -5.88
CA PRO A 301 27.08 8.81 -7.20
C PRO A 301 25.99 8.06 -7.97
N TYR A 302 25.09 8.81 -8.60
CA TYR A 302 24.02 8.25 -9.43
C TYR A 302 24.44 8.34 -10.89
N ASP A 303 24.47 7.20 -11.59
CA ASP A 303 24.92 7.07 -13.00
C ASP A 303 23.74 6.88 -13.99
N GLY A 304 22.50 6.99 -13.51
CA GLY A 304 21.30 6.89 -14.35
C GLY A 304 21.15 8.06 -15.32
N THR A 305 20.27 7.87 -16.28
CA THR A 305 19.93 8.96 -17.23
C THR A 305 19.03 9.97 -16.55
N VAL A 306 19.40 11.25 -16.59
CA VAL A 306 18.63 12.36 -16.03
C VAL A 306 18.14 13.26 -17.17
N GLY A 307 16.83 13.51 -17.23
CA GLY A 307 16.22 14.54 -18.06
C GLY A 307 16.12 15.85 -17.30
N VAL A 308 16.20 16.98 -17.99
CA VAL A 308 16.03 18.31 -17.39
C VAL A 308 14.78 18.93 -17.98
N TYR A 309 13.86 19.35 -17.12
CA TYR A 309 12.56 19.86 -17.52
C TYR A 309 12.35 21.25 -16.95
N THR A 310 11.68 22.11 -17.73
CA THR A 310 11.39 23.48 -17.31
C THR A 310 10.11 23.59 -16.50
N GLU A 311 9.20 22.66 -16.69
CA GLU A 311 7.91 22.61 -16.00
C GLU A 311 7.36 21.19 -15.95
N ILE A 312 6.67 20.85 -14.86
CA ILE A 312 5.90 19.63 -14.70
C ILE A 312 4.44 20.00 -14.47
N SER A 313 3.53 19.35 -15.19
CA SER A 313 2.09 19.50 -15.02
C SER A 313 1.46 18.17 -14.57
N MET A 314 0.22 18.26 -14.07
CA MET A 314 -0.57 17.11 -13.61
C MET A 314 -1.86 16.97 -14.43
N PRO A 315 -1.77 16.61 -15.74
CA PRO A 315 -2.93 16.41 -16.58
C PRO A 315 -3.76 15.20 -16.12
N GLY A 316 -5.08 15.34 -16.08
CA GLY A 316 -5.98 14.31 -15.65
C GLY A 316 -7.40 14.41 -16.22
N ALA A 317 -8.24 13.43 -15.90
CA ALA A 317 -9.64 13.41 -16.36
C ALA A 317 -10.44 14.63 -15.90
N TYR A 318 -10.10 15.20 -14.74
CA TYR A 318 -10.78 16.38 -14.16
C TYR A 318 -10.60 17.67 -14.99
N GLN A 319 -9.64 17.74 -15.91
CA GLN A 319 -9.39 18.89 -16.77
C GLN A 319 -9.15 18.49 -18.24
N GLU A 320 -9.77 17.39 -18.68
CA GLU A 320 -9.73 16.88 -20.05
C GLU A 320 -8.32 16.56 -20.56
N TRP A 321 -7.41 16.15 -19.66
CA TRP A 321 -6.03 15.76 -19.96
C TRP A 321 -5.16 16.87 -20.57
N ASN A 322 -5.42 18.13 -20.22
CA ASN A 322 -4.67 19.28 -20.71
C ASN A 322 -3.29 19.37 -20.04
N THR A 323 -2.21 19.21 -20.81
CA THR A 323 -0.83 19.32 -20.30
C THR A 323 -0.42 20.75 -19.96
N GLY A 324 -1.13 21.75 -20.49
CA GLY A 324 -0.87 23.19 -20.29
C GLY A 324 -1.53 23.78 -19.05
N ASP A 325 -1.88 22.98 -18.05
CA ASP A 325 -2.57 23.42 -16.83
C ASP A 325 -2.05 22.67 -15.61
N ASN A 326 -2.33 23.18 -14.39
CA ASN A 326 -1.91 22.59 -13.11
C ASN A 326 -0.41 22.32 -13.01
N PHE A 327 0.39 23.33 -13.31
CA PHE A 327 1.83 23.26 -13.18
C PHE A 327 2.26 23.16 -11.73
N MET A 328 3.21 22.28 -11.47
CA MET A 328 3.89 22.17 -10.17
C MET A 328 4.96 23.26 -10.05
N THR A 329 5.34 23.56 -8.81
CA THR A 329 6.42 24.48 -8.50
C THR A 329 7.70 23.72 -8.19
N GLY A 330 8.82 24.13 -8.75
CA GLY A 330 10.13 23.56 -8.40
C GLY A 330 10.57 23.90 -6.98
N MET A 331 11.17 22.95 -6.29
CA MET A 331 11.64 23.13 -4.91
C MET A 331 13.03 23.74 -4.86
N SER A 332 13.92 23.44 -5.80
CA SER A 332 15.27 23.98 -5.83
C SER A 332 15.37 25.21 -6.73
N THR A 333 16.05 26.24 -6.24
CA THR A 333 16.38 27.47 -6.98
C THR A 333 17.90 27.70 -7.07
N THR A 334 18.69 26.86 -6.42
CA THR A 334 20.15 27.01 -6.31
C THR A 334 20.91 26.08 -7.25
N VAL A 335 20.30 24.95 -7.61
CA VAL A 335 20.84 23.97 -8.54
C VAL A 335 19.74 23.51 -9.50
N GLU A 336 20.07 22.62 -10.42
CA GLU A 336 19.09 21.99 -11.30
C GLU A 336 17.98 21.34 -10.51
N ASN A 337 16.71 21.69 -10.82
CA ASN A 337 15.56 21.26 -10.06
C ASN A 337 15.00 19.96 -10.61
N HIS A 338 14.80 18.99 -9.73
CA HIS A 338 14.17 17.71 -10.03
C HIS A 338 13.03 17.37 -9.06
N ASP A 339 12.77 18.27 -8.10
CA ASP A 339 11.75 18.10 -7.09
C ASP A 339 10.64 19.14 -7.29
N TRP A 340 9.42 18.66 -7.38
CA TRP A 340 8.26 19.44 -7.73
C TRP A 340 7.16 19.29 -6.70
N TYR A 341 6.39 20.35 -6.45
CA TYR A 341 5.26 20.29 -5.54
C TYR A 341 4.05 21.07 -6.03
N LEU A 342 2.88 20.67 -5.57
CA LEU A 342 1.64 21.42 -5.65
C LEU A 342 0.90 21.27 -4.32
N LYS A 343 0.55 22.38 -3.67
CA LYS A 343 -0.07 22.37 -2.33
C LYS A 343 -1.56 22.69 -2.39
N ASN A 344 -2.31 22.07 -1.45
CA ASN A 344 -3.75 22.30 -1.25
C ASN A 344 -4.59 22.08 -2.50
N VAL A 345 -4.30 21.02 -3.24
CA VAL A 345 -5.06 20.64 -4.43
C VAL A 345 -6.21 19.75 -4.02
N THR A 346 -7.42 20.11 -4.43
CA THR A 346 -8.62 19.30 -4.16
C THR A 346 -9.03 18.56 -5.42
N TYR A 347 -9.26 17.27 -5.29
CA TYR A 347 -9.78 16.39 -6.35
C TYR A 347 -11.08 15.73 -5.91
N ASP A 348 -11.99 15.53 -6.85
CA ASP A 348 -12.96 14.44 -6.81
C ASP A 348 -12.24 13.14 -7.25
N ASP A 349 -12.89 11.98 -7.14
CA ASP A 349 -12.33 10.73 -7.68
C ASP A 349 -11.96 10.91 -9.15
N THR A 350 -10.68 10.76 -9.47
CA THR A 350 -10.16 11.04 -10.82
C THR A 350 -8.95 10.19 -11.16
N GLU A 351 -8.48 10.33 -12.39
CA GLU A 351 -7.21 9.77 -12.85
C GLU A 351 -6.33 10.88 -13.40
N LEU A 352 -5.03 10.79 -13.17
CA LEU A 352 -4.06 11.74 -13.70
C LEU A 352 -2.70 11.10 -14.03
N LYS A 353 -1.82 11.89 -14.61
CA LYS A 353 -0.39 11.59 -14.80
C LYS A 353 0.44 12.83 -14.52
N PHE A 354 1.76 12.67 -14.46
CA PHE A 354 2.69 13.78 -14.55
C PHE A 354 3.17 13.90 -15.99
N ALA A 355 3.36 15.13 -16.48
CA ALA A 355 3.83 15.41 -17.82
C ALA A 355 4.80 16.60 -17.84
N ALA A 356 5.89 16.49 -18.62
CA ALA A 356 6.92 17.52 -18.71
C ALA A 356 6.67 18.46 -19.90
N ASP A 357 7.10 19.72 -19.74
CA ASP A 357 7.24 20.72 -20.78
C ASP A 357 5.99 20.89 -21.67
N ASN A 358 4.82 20.86 -21.02
CA ASN A 358 3.53 21.02 -21.69
C ASN A 358 3.32 20.05 -22.87
N SER A 359 3.82 18.82 -22.75
CA SER A 359 3.78 17.79 -23.79
C SER A 359 3.52 16.42 -23.19
N TRP A 360 3.02 15.48 -24.04
CA TRP A 360 2.95 14.06 -23.72
C TRP A 360 4.20 13.27 -24.09
N ASP A 361 5.21 13.92 -24.65
CA ASP A 361 6.45 13.25 -25.08
C ASP A 361 7.18 12.60 -23.90
N VAL A 362 7.19 13.29 -22.75
CA VAL A 362 7.69 12.76 -21.48
C VAL A 362 6.57 12.84 -20.44
N ASN A 363 6.17 11.68 -19.93
CA ASN A 363 5.12 11.59 -18.94
C ASN A 363 5.35 10.39 -18.03
N TRP A 364 4.85 10.46 -16.79
CA TRP A 364 4.94 9.40 -15.80
C TRP A 364 3.55 9.02 -15.32
N GLY A 365 3.31 7.70 -15.21
CA GLY A 365 2.10 7.15 -14.69
C GLY A 365 2.34 5.83 -13.98
N ALA A 366 1.46 5.50 -13.03
CA ALA A 366 1.48 4.27 -12.25
C ALA A 366 0.05 3.91 -11.82
N SER A 367 -0.15 2.69 -11.29
CA SER A 367 -1.44 2.25 -10.71
C SER A 367 -1.55 2.50 -9.21
N GLY A 368 -0.48 2.94 -8.54
CA GLY A 368 -0.44 3.17 -7.09
C GLY A 368 -1.00 4.52 -6.67
N PHE A 369 -1.63 4.58 -5.49
CA PHE A 369 -2.08 5.77 -4.79
C PHE A 369 -2.17 5.46 -3.28
N PRO A 370 -1.81 6.39 -2.39
CA PRO A 370 -1.46 7.81 -2.59
C PRO A 370 0.02 8.06 -2.95
N TYR A 371 0.79 7.03 -3.17
CA TYR A 371 2.21 7.09 -3.54
C TYR A 371 2.50 6.04 -4.60
N GLY A 372 3.60 6.24 -5.31
CA GLY A 372 4.04 5.31 -6.34
C GLY A 372 5.29 5.76 -7.06
N GLN A 373 5.72 4.91 -8.00
CA GLN A 373 6.77 5.20 -8.96
C GLN A 373 6.20 5.14 -10.37
N GLY A 374 6.03 6.31 -10.96
CA GLY A 374 5.58 6.45 -12.34
C GLY A 374 6.66 6.11 -13.34
N VAL A 375 6.27 5.42 -14.41
CA VAL A 375 7.14 5.12 -15.54
C VAL A 375 6.63 5.83 -16.80
N GLN A 376 7.53 6.03 -17.77
CA GLN A 376 7.19 6.62 -19.06
C GLN A 376 6.03 5.86 -19.72
N GLY A 377 4.93 6.57 -20.02
CA GLY A 377 3.75 5.98 -20.63
C GLY A 377 2.99 4.98 -19.74
N GLY A 378 3.29 4.91 -18.42
CA GLY A 378 2.64 4.02 -17.46
C GLY A 378 1.14 4.23 -17.32
N ALA A 379 0.48 3.46 -16.44
CA ALA A 379 -0.96 3.55 -16.19
C ALA A 379 -1.36 4.94 -15.66
N ASN A 380 -2.65 5.25 -15.68
CA ASN A 380 -3.16 6.45 -15.02
C ASN A 380 -3.14 6.23 -13.49
N ILE A 381 -2.75 7.27 -12.75
CA ILE A 381 -2.75 7.26 -11.28
C ILE A 381 -4.19 7.48 -10.79
N PRO A 382 -4.78 6.53 -10.05
CA PRO A 382 -6.16 6.65 -9.55
C PRO A 382 -6.17 7.51 -8.27
N VAL A 383 -6.57 8.77 -8.38
CA VAL A 383 -6.60 9.70 -7.24
C VAL A 383 -7.98 9.67 -6.60
N ALA A 384 -8.05 9.33 -5.31
CA ALA A 384 -9.27 9.39 -4.53
C ALA A 384 -9.66 10.85 -4.20
N ALA A 385 -10.95 11.08 -3.98
CA ALA A 385 -11.46 12.39 -3.58
C ALA A 385 -10.79 12.88 -2.28
N GLY A 386 -10.33 14.12 -2.27
CA GLY A 386 -9.64 14.71 -1.11
C GLY A 386 -8.84 15.96 -1.45
N THR A 387 -8.26 16.58 -0.42
CA THR A 387 -7.30 17.68 -0.59
C THR A 387 -5.90 17.19 -0.22
N TYR A 388 -4.93 17.46 -1.09
CA TYR A 388 -3.57 16.92 -0.97
C TYR A 388 -2.49 17.99 -1.13
N HIS A 389 -1.34 17.73 -0.53
CA HIS A 389 -0.05 18.22 -0.97
C HIS A 389 0.57 17.15 -1.85
N VAL A 390 0.94 17.49 -3.07
CA VAL A 390 1.54 16.56 -4.04
C VAL A 390 3.00 16.87 -4.21
N TYR A 391 3.84 15.86 -4.09
CA TYR A 391 5.28 15.92 -4.29
C TYR A 391 5.69 14.93 -5.37
N PHE A 392 6.65 15.33 -6.21
CA PHE A 392 7.13 14.51 -7.33
C PHE A 392 8.62 14.74 -7.56
N ASN A 393 9.37 13.66 -7.75
CA ASN A 393 10.76 13.68 -8.20
C ASN A 393 10.82 13.14 -9.64
N ASP A 394 11.29 13.95 -10.60
CA ASP A 394 11.24 13.61 -12.01
C ASP A 394 12.36 12.66 -12.47
N ILE A 395 13.42 12.47 -11.67
CA ILE A 395 14.48 11.49 -11.97
C ILE A 395 13.98 10.08 -11.72
N LEU A 396 13.42 9.84 -10.54
CA LEU A 396 12.92 8.53 -10.14
C LEU A 396 11.49 8.27 -10.63
N GLY A 397 10.74 9.31 -10.99
CA GLY A 397 9.31 9.23 -11.26
C GLY A 397 8.46 8.99 -10.00
N THR A 398 9.05 9.14 -8.83
CA THR A 398 8.37 8.88 -7.54
C THR A 398 7.48 10.05 -7.13
N TYR A 399 6.33 9.73 -6.51
CA TYR A 399 5.36 10.73 -6.05
C TYR A 399 4.69 10.35 -4.74
N ASN A 400 4.25 11.39 -4.01
CA ASN A 400 3.43 11.27 -2.80
C ASN A 400 2.28 12.28 -2.84
N PHE A 401 1.06 11.81 -2.57
CA PHE A 401 -0.14 12.62 -2.28
C PHE A 401 -0.36 12.59 -0.77
N VAL A 402 0.02 13.64 -0.08
CA VAL A 402 -0.11 13.76 1.38
C VAL A 402 -1.44 14.44 1.69
N PRO A 403 -2.39 13.80 2.40
CA PRO A 403 -3.66 14.42 2.75
C PRO A 403 -3.47 15.69 3.57
N VAL A 404 -4.28 16.70 3.31
CA VAL A 404 -4.38 17.93 4.12
C VAL A 404 -5.50 17.74 5.11
N GLU A 405 -5.19 17.76 6.42
CA GLU A 405 -6.16 17.66 7.51
C GLU A 405 -7.03 18.93 7.67
#